data_bff7e802b4690acbc09655442663de3e
#
_entry.id   bff7e802b4690acbc09655442663de3e
#
_cell.length_a   1.000
_cell.length_b   1.000
_cell.length_c   1.000
_cell.angle_alpha   90.00
_cell.angle_beta   90.00
_cell.angle_gamma   90.00
#
_symmetry.space_group_name_H-M   'P 1'
#
loop_
_entity.id
_entity.type
_entity.pdbx_description
1 polymer ?
#
loop_
_entity_poly.entity_id
_entity_poly.type
_entity_poly.pdbx_seq_one_letter_code
_entity_poly.pdbx_strand_id
1 'polypeptide(L)'
;YGDSKHKVKIPSNLSIIGTMNTSDQNVFTLDTAFQRRWEMRLIENNFETVDRNLADAEILDTGITWEVFCTEINSIIVGNNVRMSSSEDKRLGAYFVRLMDLQKDQKMGDLSSGEYDSLRKKESAGIISKEDDIRLAEIRTAMKQNRRFSEKVIKYLWDDAFKFNREVIFETTEYRSLESVIRAFMYAEGIQRFKIFKQNVVDALQNP
;
A
#
# COMPACT_ATOMS: atom_id res chain seq x y z
N TYR A 1 45.05 7.73 -22.21
CA TYR A 1 43.79 7.03 -22.14
C TYR A 1 43.27 6.85 -23.55
N GLY A 2 43.22 5.61 -24.04
CA GLY A 2 42.57 5.28 -25.29
C GLY A 2 43.52 4.52 -26.25
N ASP A 3 43.64 3.22 -26.01
CA ASP A 3 44.14 2.33 -27.03
C ASP A 3 43.16 2.35 -28.21
N SER A 4 43.55 3.00 -29.29
CA SER A 4 42.72 3.16 -30.51
C SER A 4 42.34 1.83 -31.17
N LYS A 5 42.91 0.72 -30.69
CA LYS A 5 42.68 -0.63 -31.20
C LYS A 5 41.45 -1.30 -30.59
N HIS A 6 40.91 -0.80 -29.48
CA HIS A 6 39.77 -1.39 -28.77
C HIS A 6 38.59 -0.44 -28.71
N LYS A 7 37.98 -0.14 -29.86
CA LYS A 7 36.73 0.64 -29.92
C LYS A 7 35.56 -0.22 -29.44
N VAL A 8 34.98 0.16 -28.33
CA VAL A 8 33.67 -0.39 -27.93
C VAL A 8 32.60 0.14 -28.87
N LYS A 9 31.89 -0.73 -29.55
CA LYS A 9 30.78 -0.39 -30.42
C LYS A 9 29.50 -1.00 -29.85
N ILE A 10 28.44 -0.23 -29.81
CA ILE A 10 27.09 -0.74 -29.56
C ILE A 10 26.60 -1.44 -30.83
N PRO A 11 26.25 -2.72 -30.82
CA PRO A 11 25.70 -3.42 -31.98
C PRO A 11 24.41 -2.77 -32.45
N SER A 12 24.14 -2.78 -33.74
CA SER A 12 22.95 -2.16 -34.33
C SER A 12 21.63 -2.85 -33.93
N ASN A 13 21.71 -4.07 -33.39
CA ASN A 13 20.56 -4.85 -32.90
C ASN A 13 20.40 -4.78 -31.37
N LEU A 14 21.07 -3.86 -30.68
CA LEU A 14 20.94 -3.65 -29.25
C LEU A 14 19.99 -2.49 -28.97
N SER A 15 18.92 -2.74 -28.22
CA SER A 15 18.08 -1.73 -27.62
C SER A 15 18.35 -1.65 -26.11
N ILE A 16 18.44 -0.44 -25.59
CA ILE A 16 18.62 -0.18 -24.16
C ILE A 16 17.34 0.44 -23.65
N ILE A 17 16.68 -0.21 -22.67
CA ILE A 17 15.49 0.28 -22.00
C ILE A 17 15.84 0.54 -20.55
N GLY A 18 15.53 1.73 -20.06
CA GLY A 18 15.71 2.11 -18.67
C GLY A 18 14.42 2.61 -18.06
N THR A 19 14.23 2.40 -16.77
CA THR A 19 13.16 3.01 -15.98
C THR A 19 13.79 3.92 -14.94
N MET A 20 13.14 5.03 -14.65
CA MET A 20 13.59 5.96 -13.62
C MET A 20 12.41 6.53 -12.86
N ASN A 21 12.61 6.82 -11.60
CA ASN A 21 11.73 7.67 -10.83
C ASN A 21 12.14 9.12 -11.06
N THR A 22 11.21 9.95 -11.55
CA THR A 22 11.51 11.34 -11.95
C THR A 22 11.72 12.30 -10.77
N SER A 23 11.36 11.88 -9.58
CA SER A 23 11.23 12.75 -8.41
C SER A 23 12.09 12.35 -7.21
N ASP A 24 12.99 11.42 -7.41
CA ASP A 24 13.89 10.99 -6.35
C ASP A 24 14.86 12.12 -6.01
N GLN A 25 14.54 12.89 -4.97
CA GLN A 25 15.26 14.10 -4.55
C GLN A 25 16.69 13.83 -4.08
N ASN A 26 17.04 12.57 -3.88
CA ASN A 26 18.37 12.14 -3.43
C ASN A 26 19.28 11.70 -4.57
N VAL A 27 18.81 11.72 -5.81
CA VAL A 27 19.59 11.38 -7.00
C VAL A 27 19.70 12.63 -7.86
N PHE A 28 20.88 12.87 -8.40
CA PHE A 28 21.11 13.99 -9.34
C PHE A 28 20.08 13.92 -10.47
N THR A 29 19.35 15.01 -10.69
CA THR A 29 18.49 15.15 -11.85
C THR A 29 19.30 14.88 -13.11
N LEU A 30 18.77 14.05 -13.99
CA LEU A 30 19.41 13.81 -15.29
C LEU A 30 19.56 15.17 -16.01
N ASP A 31 20.79 15.48 -16.40
CA ASP A 31 21.03 16.69 -17.16
C ASP A 31 20.31 16.64 -18.52
N THR A 32 20.01 17.80 -19.08
CA THR A 32 19.30 17.92 -20.35
C THR A 32 20.07 17.30 -21.53
N ALA A 33 21.40 17.24 -21.44
CA ALA A 33 22.21 16.63 -22.48
C ALA A 33 22.08 15.10 -22.46
N PHE A 34 21.89 14.51 -21.29
CA PHE A 34 21.60 13.09 -21.14
C PHE A 34 20.19 12.77 -21.62
N GLN A 35 19.17 13.53 -21.18
CA GLN A 35 17.76 13.31 -21.56
C GLN A 35 17.56 13.35 -23.07
N ARG A 36 18.21 14.26 -23.79
CA ARG A 36 18.14 14.39 -25.26
C ARG A 36 18.61 13.16 -26.05
N ARG A 37 19.31 12.23 -25.40
CA ARG A 37 19.80 11.00 -26.03
C ARG A 37 18.85 9.83 -25.89
N TRP A 38 17.75 10.00 -25.16
CA TRP A 38 16.76 8.98 -24.87
C TRP A 38 15.42 9.35 -25.47
N GLU A 39 14.70 8.36 -25.93
CA GLU A 39 13.29 8.48 -26.24
C GLU A 39 12.50 8.32 -24.94
N MET A 40 12.07 9.44 -24.37
CA MET A 40 11.40 9.47 -23.07
C MET A 40 9.92 9.17 -23.21
N ARG A 41 9.40 8.28 -22.38
CA ARG A 41 7.98 7.97 -22.29
C ARG A 41 7.51 8.08 -20.84
N LEU A 42 6.50 8.90 -20.61
CA LEU A 42 5.81 8.94 -19.32
C LEU A 42 4.87 7.74 -19.21
N ILE A 43 4.94 7.04 -18.07
CA ILE A 43 3.97 6.01 -17.69
C ILE A 43 2.95 6.69 -16.79
N GLU A 44 1.72 6.80 -17.26
CA GLU A 44 0.63 7.43 -16.52
C GLU A 44 0.19 6.54 -15.35
N ASN A 45 -0.12 7.18 -14.23
CA ASN A 45 -0.69 6.51 -13.07
C ASN A 45 -2.22 6.55 -13.15
N ASN A 46 -2.80 5.67 -13.96
CA ASN A 46 -4.24 5.49 -14.13
C ASN A 46 -4.63 4.01 -14.11
N PHE A 47 -5.92 3.71 -14.12
CA PHE A 47 -6.46 2.35 -14.08
C PHE A 47 -6.96 1.85 -15.44
N GLU A 48 -6.81 2.61 -16.53
CA GLU A 48 -7.35 2.25 -17.85
C GLU A 48 -6.81 0.93 -18.41
N THR A 49 -5.53 0.64 -18.12
CA THR A 49 -4.83 -0.56 -18.63
C THR A 49 -4.55 -1.59 -17.53
N VAL A 50 -5.07 -1.36 -16.33
CA VAL A 50 -4.85 -2.27 -15.19
C VAL A 50 -5.75 -3.49 -15.31
N ASP A 51 -5.24 -4.66 -14.92
CA ASP A 51 -6.05 -5.88 -14.83
C ASP A 51 -7.27 -5.62 -13.94
N ARG A 52 -8.48 -5.83 -14.51
CA ARG A 52 -9.73 -5.60 -13.79
C ARG A 52 -9.85 -6.49 -12.54
N ASN A 53 -9.25 -7.68 -12.54
CA ASN A 53 -9.20 -8.51 -11.33
C ASN A 53 -8.48 -7.82 -10.16
N LEU A 54 -7.48 -6.97 -10.44
CA LEU A 54 -6.80 -6.18 -9.42
C LEU A 54 -7.55 -4.89 -9.12
N ALA A 55 -7.99 -4.17 -10.14
CA ALA A 55 -8.66 -2.89 -9.99
C ALA A 55 -9.97 -3.02 -9.18
N ASP A 56 -10.78 -4.01 -9.53
CA ASP A 56 -12.08 -4.28 -8.92
C ASP A 56 -11.98 -5.13 -7.62
N ALA A 57 -10.76 -5.55 -7.24
CA ALA A 57 -10.58 -6.33 -6.03
C ALA A 57 -10.93 -5.52 -4.79
N GLU A 58 -11.80 -6.08 -3.96
CA GLU A 58 -12.17 -5.51 -2.67
C GLU A 58 -10.99 -5.58 -1.68
N ILE A 59 -10.80 -4.52 -0.91
CA ILE A 59 -9.80 -4.47 0.16
C ILE A 59 -10.35 -5.25 1.36
N LEU A 60 -9.89 -6.46 1.56
CA LEU A 60 -10.34 -7.41 2.58
C LEU A 60 -11.86 -7.66 2.50
N ASP A 61 -12.63 -7.04 3.36
CA ASP A 61 -14.09 -7.13 3.48
C ASP A 61 -14.75 -5.76 3.61
N THR A 62 -14.09 -4.70 3.10
CA THR A 62 -14.51 -3.30 3.33
C THR A 62 -15.61 -2.82 2.39
N GLY A 63 -15.91 -3.54 1.33
CA GLY A 63 -16.78 -3.10 0.23
C GLY A 63 -16.15 -2.05 -0.69
N ILE A 64 -14.88 -1.66 -0.44
CA ILE A 64 -14.16 -0.66 -1.24
C ILE A 64 -13.15 -1.37 -2.14
N THR A 65 -13.20 -1.09 -3.44
CA THR A 65 -12.26 -1.65 -4.42
C THR A 65 -10.91 -0.92 -4.36
N TRP A 66 -9.87 -1.59 -4.87
CA TRP A 66 -8.55 -1.00 -4.94
C TRP A 66 -8.52 0.27 -5.83
N GLU A 67 -9.22 0.27 -6.95
CA GLU A 67 -9.31 1.43 -7.85
C GLU A 67 -9.93 2.64 -7.14
N VAL A 68 -11.07 2.47 -6.47
CA VAL A 68 -11.74 3.54 -5.71
C VAL A 68 -10.81 4.07 -4.61
N PHE A 69 -10.23 3.18 -3.81
CA PHE A 69 -9.32 3.58 -2.73
C PHE A 69 -8.14 4.37 -3.27
N CYS A 70 -7.49 3.85 -4.32
CA CYS A 70 -6.31 4.47 -4.90
C CYS A 70 -6.62 5.85 -5.49
N THR A 71 -7.75 5.98 -6.20
CA THR A 71 -8.21 7.23 -6.83
C THR A 71 -8.50 8.30 -5.78
N GLU A 72 -9.29 7.99 -4.77
CA GLU A 72 -9.66 8.93 -3.72
C GLU A 72 -8.46 9.36 -2.87
N ILE A 73 -7.62 8.42 -2.44
CA ILE A 73 -6.41 8.75 -1.67
C ILE A 73 -5.43 9.60 -2.51
N ASN A 74 -5.26 9.28 -3.79
CA ASN A 74 -4.40 10.07 -4.68
C ASN A 74 -4.93 11.48 -4.90
N SER A 75 -6.25 11.66 -5.00
CA SER A 75 -6.88 12.98 -5.05
C SER A 75 -6.54 13.81 -3.81
N ILE A 76 -6.60 13.20 -2.62
CA ILE A 76 -6.22 13.86 -1.37
C ILE A 76 -4.73 14.19 -1.33
N ILE A 77 -3.86 13.27 -1.78
CA ILE A 77 -2.40 13.50 -1.83
C ILE A 77 -2.09 14.73 -2.69
N VAL A 78 -2.66 14.81 -3.88
CA VAL A 78 -2.44 15.94 -4.80
C VAL A 78 -3.05 17.23 -4.25
N GLY A 79 -4.30 17.19 -3.76
CA GLY A 79 -5.03 18.35 -3.27
C GLY A 79 -4.39 19.02 -2.04
N ASN A 80 -3.81 18.25 -1.14
CA ASN A 80 -3.23 18.77 0.11
C ASN A 80 -1.76 19.23 -0.01
N ASN A 81 -1.06 18.80 -1.05
CA ASN A 81 0.37 19.08 -1.21
C ASN A 81 0.68 20.20 -2.21
N VAL A 82 -0.26 21.10 -2.51
CA VAL A 82 -0.09 22.24 -3.44
C VAL A 82 1.13 23.12 -3.11
N ARG A 83 1.68 23.00 -1.90
CA ARG A 83 2.88 23.74 -1.46
C ARG A 83 4.19 22.93 -1.53
N MET A 84 4.14 21.65 -1.85
CA MET A 84 5.32 20.77 -1.95
C MET A 84 5.50 20.31 -3.39
N SER A 85 6.63 20.58 -3.98
CA SER A 85 6.97 20.29 -5.39
C SER A 85 7.03 18.81 -5.77
N SER A 86 6.68 17.89 -4.85
CA SER A 86 6.80 16.44 -5.03
C SER A 86 5.56 15.64 -4.64
N SER A 87 4.38 16.24 -4.72
CA SER A 87 3.14 15.53 -4.32
C SER A 87 2.76 14.41 -5.28
N GLU A 88 3.05 14.57 -6.56
CA GLU A 88 2.73 13.55 -7.57
C GLU A 88 3.46 12.24 -7.35
N ASP A 89 4.68 12.29 -6.82
CA ASP A 89 5.52 11.12 -6.58
C ASP A 89 5.03 10.24 -5.44
N LYS A 90 4.25 10.84 -4.55
CA LYS A 90 3.68 10.15 -3.40
C LYS A 90 2.36 9.48 -3.68
N ARG A 91 1.87 9.59 -4.92
CA ARG A 91 0.65 8.87 -5.32
C ARG A 91 0.86 7.36 -5.27
N LEU A 92 -0.17 6.66 -4.83
CA LEU A 92 -0.22 5.21 -4.94
C LEU A 92 -0.30 4.81 -6.42
N GLY A 93 0.60 3.97 -6.88
CA GLY A 93 0.51 3.38 -8.20
C GLY A 93 -0.52 2.24 -8.22
N ALA A 94 -1.16 2.02 -9.37
CA ALA A 94 -2.15 0.95 -9.51
C ALA A 94 -1.60 -0.44 -9.15
N TYR A 95 -0.32 -0.69 -9.44
CA TYR A 95 0.39 -1.93 -9.08
C TYR A 95 1.18 -1.84 -7.76
N PHE A 96 0.85 -0.89 -6.90
CA PHE A 96 1.46 -0.79 -5.57
C PHE A 96 1.17 -2.04 -4.72
N VAL A 97 0.06 -2.70 -4.98
CA VAL A 97 -0.35 -3.95 -4.33
C VAL A 97 -0.46 -5.09 -5.36
N ARG A 98 -0.45 -6.31 -4.86
CA ARG A 98 -0.84 -7.52 -5.59
C ARG A 98 -2.23 -7.94 -5.12
N LEU A 99 -2.96 -8.71 -5.93
CA LEU A 99 -4.27 -9.23 -5.55
C LEU A 99 -4.28 -9.91 -4.18
N MET A 100 -3.24 -10.69 -3.88
CA MET A 100 -3.10 -11.36 -2.58
C MET A 100 -2.92 -10.41 -1.37
N ASP A 101 -2.54 -9.17 -1.61
CA ASP A 101 -2.41 -8.16 -0.53
C ASP A 101 -3.78 -7.58 -0.14
N LEU A 102 -4.78 -7.73 -0.99
CA LEU A 102 -6.16 -7.26 -0.83
C LEU A 102 -7.11 -8.33 -0.29
N GLN A 103 -6.81 -9.61 -0.52
CA GLN A 103 -7.69 -10.71 -0.16
C GLN A 103 -7.75 -10.94 1.34
N LYS A 104 -8.96 -11.07 1.89
CA LYS A 104 -9.21 -11.52 3.25
C LYS A 104 -9.04 -13.06 3.34
N ASP A 105 -8.26 -13.51 4.31
CA ASP A 105 -8.24 -14.92 4.65
C ASP A 105 -9.44 -15.26 5.53
N GLN A 106 -10.31 -16.12 5.01
CA GLN A 106 -11.56 -16.51 5.70
C GLN A 106 -11.34 -17.41 6.92
N LYS A 107 -10.13 -18.00 7.08
CA LYS A 107 -9.82 -18.88 8.23
C LYS A 107 -9.70 -18.12 9.55
N MET A 108 -9.61 -16.79 9.50
CA MET A 108 -9.45 -15.97 10.69
C MET A 108 -10.65 -16.03 11.63
N GLY A 109 -11.84 -16.30 11.07
CA GLY A 109 -13.09 -16.25 11.83
C GLY A 109 -13.43 -14.82 12.29
N ASP A 110 -14.44 -14.71 13.13
CA ASP A 110 -14.82 -13.45 13.75
C ASP A 110 -13.95 -13.18 14.98
N LEU A 111 -13.00 -12.28 14.87
CA LEU A 111 -12.14 -11.86 15.97
C LEU A 111 -12.90 -11.09 17.06
N SER A 112 -14.05 -10.51 16.74
CA SER A 112 -14.91 -9.84 17.71
C SER A 112 -15.50 -10.80 18.73
N SER A 113 -15.55 -12.10 18.41
CA SER A 113 -16.01 -13.16 19.31
C SER A 113 -15.11 -13.42 20.53
N GLY A 114 -13.89 -12.87 20.54
CA GLY A 114 -12.90 -13.12 21.56
C GLY A 114 -12.26 -14.52 21.47
N GLU A 115 -12.52 -15.28 20.39
CA GLU A 115 -11.95 -16.62 20.17
C GLU A 115 -10.42 -16.60 20.26
N TYR A 116 -9.79 -15.66 19.57
CA TYR A 116 -8.32 -15.53 19.56
C TYR A 116 -7.75 -15.29 20.97
N ASP A 117 -8.36 -14.39 21.73
CA ASP A 117 -7.89 -14.09 23.09
C ASP A 117 -8.10 -15.26 24.06
N SER A 118 -9.21 -15.98 23.89
CA SER A 118 -9.48 -17.20 24.65
C SER A 118 -8.45 -18.27 24.38
N LEU A 119 -8.14 -18.55 23.11
CA LEU A 119 -7.14 -19.53 22.70
C LEU A 119 -5.73 -19.14 23.18
N ARG A 120 -5.36 -17.85 23.10
CA ARG A 120 -4.09 -17.37 23.64
C ARG A 120 -3.97 -17.54 25.16
N LYS A 121 -5.03 -17.32 25.91
CA LYS A 121 -5.03 -17.55 27.36
C LYS A 121 -4.82 -19.02 27.70
N LYS A 122 -5.47 -19.93 26.95
CA LYS A 122 -5.26 -21.39 27.11
C LYS A 122 -3.82 -21.80 26.79
N GLU A 123 -3.26 -21.26 25.70
CA GLU A 123 -1.85 -21.50 25.34
C GLU A 123 -0.90 -21.03 26.44
N SER A 124 -1.07 -19.80 26.94
CA SER A 124 -0.22 -19.22 27.97
C SER A 124 -0.33 -19.96 29.30
N ALA A 125 -1.47 -20.59 29.59
CA ALA A 125 -1.70 -21.41 30.76
C ALA A 125 -1.21 -22.87 30.59
N GLY A 126 -0.75 -23.25 29.39
CA GLY A 126 -0.31 -24.61 29.10
C GLY A 126 -1.43 -25.68 29.08
N ILE A 127 -2.70 -25.23 28.90
CA ILE A 127 -3.90 -26.09 28.93
C ILE A 127 -4.59 -26.16 27.55
N ILE A 128 -3.88 -25.81 26.49
CA ILE A 128 -4.42 -25.81 25.13
C ILE A 128 -4.58 -27.25 24.61
N SER A 129 -5.74 -27.57 24.02
CA SER A 129 -5.95 -28.85 23.34
C SER A 129 -5.25 -28.85 21.96
N LYS A 130 -5.09 -30.05 21.35
CA LYS A 130 -4.52 -30.14 20.01
C LYS A 130 -5.38 -29.42 18.94
N GLU A 131 -6.70 -29.54 19.05
CA GLU A 131 -7.67 -28.87 18.17
C GLU A 131 -7.57 -27.35 18.33
N ASP A 132 -7.52 -26.86 19.57
CA ASP A 132 -7.36 -25.42 19.87
C ASP A 132 -6.02 -24.88 19.36
N ASP A 133 -4.93 -25.66 19.46
CA ASP A 133 -3.61 -25.26 18.97
C ASP A 133 -3.58 -25.16 17.43
N ILE A 134 -4.17 -26.13 16.72
CA ILE A 134 -4.35 -26.08 15.27
C ILE A 134 -5.17 -24.84 14.89
N ARG A 135 -6.28 -24.60 15.58
CA ARG A 135 -7.14 -23.44 15.32
C ARG A 135 -6.40 -22.12 15.54
N LEU A 136 -5.63 -22.02 16.63
CA LEU A 136 -4.81 -20.85 16.92
C LEU A 136 -3.74 -20.60 15.85
N ALA A 137 -3.11 -21.67 15.34
CA ALA A 137 -2.16 -21.57 14.23
C ALA A 137 -2.81 -21.11 12.93
N GLU A 138 -4.02 -21.56 12.61
CA GLU A 138 -4.81 -21.09 11.47
C GLU A 138 -5.13 -19.61 11.59
N ILE A 139 -5.63 -19.15 12.74
CA ILE A 139 -5.92 -17.73 13.00
C ILE A 139 -4.67 -16.89 12.86
N ARG A 140 -3.54 -17.31 13.41
CA ARG A 140 -2.25 -16.59 13.26
C ARG A 140 -1.80 -16.48 11.81
N THR A 141 -2.01 -17.52 11.02
CA THR A 141 -1.68 -17.52 9.58
C THR A 141 -2.59 -16.55 8.82
N ALA A 142 -3.88 -16.60 9.09
CA ALA A 142 -4.86 -15.69 8.50
C ALA A 142 -4.62 -14.23 8.90
N MET A 143 -4.27 -13.96 10.17
CA MET A 143 -3.87 -12.64 10.63
C MET A 143 -2.66 -12.12 9.86
N LYS A 144 -1.64 -12.98 9.64
CA LYS A 144 -0.46 -12.61 8.86
C LYS A 144 -0.82 -12.23 7.42
N GLN A 145 -1.77 -12.95 6.80
CA GLN A 145 -2.28 -12.63 5.47
C GLN A 145 -3.01 -11.29 5.46
N ASN A 146 -3.95 -11.09 6.38
CA ASN A 146 -4.78 -9.88 6.45
C ASN A 146 -3.99 -8.61 6.83
N ARG A 147 -2.77 -8.75 7.38
CA ARG A 147 -1.88 -7.61 7.67
C ARG A 147 -1.22 -7.02 6.43
N ARG A 148 -1.18 -7.74 5.31
CA ARG A 148 -0.43 -7.31 4.12
C ARG A 148 -0.83 -5.93 3.63
N PHE A 149 -2.12 -5.66 3.51
CA PHE A 149 -2.61 -4.35 3.10
C PHE A 149 -2.17 -3.26 4.08
N SER A 150 -2.40 -3.45 5.36
CA SER A 150 -2.06 -2.42 6.36
C SER A 150 -0.55 -2.20 6.51
N GLU A 151 0.25 -3.27 6.48
CA GLU A 151 1.70 -3.17 6.58
C GLU A 151 2.36 -2.62 5.31
N LYS A 152 1.66 -2.62 4.19
CA LYS A 152 2.14 -2.09 2.91
C LYS A 152 1.55 -0.71 2.60
N VAL A 153 0.24 -0.60 2.52
CA VAL A 153 -0.44 0.62 2.07
C VAL A 153 -0.62 1.60 3.23
N ILE A 154 -1.22 1.18 4.34
CA ILE A 154 -1.46 2.08 5.49
C ILE A 154 -0.12 2.59 6.06
N LYS A 155 0.87 1.70 6.15
CA LYS A 155 2.22 2.09 6.56
C LYS A 155 2.84 3.11 5.61
N TYR A 156 2.72 2.92 4.30
CA TYR A 156 3.22 3.90 3.32
C TYR A 156 2.55 5.26 3.46
N LEU A 157 1.23 5.28 3.61
CA LEU A 157 0.49 6.52 3.83
C LEU A 157 0.93 7.24 5.11
N TRP A 158 1.17 6.49 6.19
CA TRP A 158 1.59 7.03 7.48
C TRP A 158 3.04 7.53 7.50
N ASP A 159 3.98 6.76 6.94
CA ASP A 159 5.42 7.01 7.07
C ASP A 159 5.97 7.89 5.95
N ASP A 160 5.30 7.95 4.80
CA ASP A 160 5.81 8.62 3.60
C ASP A 160 4.82 9.64 3.03
N ALA A 161 3.67 9.22 2.51
CA ALA A 161 2.76 10.11 1.81
C ALA A 161 2.25 11.28 2.70
N PHE A 162 1.91 10.99 3.94
CA PHE A 162 1.41 11.96 4.93
C PHE A 162 2.31 12.11 6.15
N LYS A 163 3.60 11.86 6.00
CA LYS A 163 4.57 11.89 7.12
C LYS A 163 4.52 13.15 7.97
N PHE A 164 4.29 14.30 7.36
CA PHE A 164 4.30 15.61 8.01
C PHE A 164 2.91 16.19 8.27
N ASN A 165 1.85 15.54 7.79
CA ASN A 165 0.47 16.02 7.86
C ASN A 165 -0.52 14.85 8.00
N ARG A 166 -0.22 13.89 8.86
CA ARG A 166 -1.03 12.68 9.09
C ARG A 166 -2.48 12.98 9.41
N GLU A 167 -2.70 14.09 10.11
CA GLU A 167 -4.04 14.59 10.47
C GLU A 167 -4.92 14.96 9.29
N VAL A 168 -4.39 14.99 8.06
CA VAL A 168 -5.18 15.24 6.85
C VAL A 168 -6.09 14.05 6.57
N ILE A 169 -5.59 12.82 6.70
CA ILE A 169 -6.37 11.62 6.41
C ILE A 169 -6.61 10.73 7.62
N PHE A 170 -5.70 10.69 8.60
CA PHE A 170 -5.81 9.81 9.76
C PHE A 170 -6.53 10.49 10.93
N GLU A 171 -7.28 9.69 11.70
CA GLU A 171 -7.85 10.11 12.98
C GLU A 171 -6.77 10.06 14.08
N THR A 172 -5.90 11.07 14.09
CA THR A 172 -4.72 11.13 14.96
C THR A 172 -5.03 11.43 16.42
N THR A 173 -6.25 11.87 16.73
CA THR A 173 -6.70 12.07 18.12
C THR A 173 -6.89 10.72 18.82
N GLU A 174 -7.40 9.73 18.11
CA GLU A 174 -7.63 8.37 18.60
C GLU A 174 -6.40 7.48 18.37
N TYR A 175 -5.81 7.54 17.16
CA TYR A 175 -4.69 6.67 16.77
C TYR A 175 -3.39 7.46 16.65
N ARG A 176 -2.57 7.43 17.71
CA ARG A 176 -1.35 8.26 17.83
C ARG A 176 -0.08 7.59 17.28
N SER A 177 -0.13 6.33 16.90
CA SER A 177 1.02 5.58 16.40
C SER A 177 0.62 4.67 15.25
N LEU A 178 1.58 4.35 14.36
CA LEU A 178 1.36 3.38 13.29
C LEU A 178 0.88 2.03 13.82
N GLU A 179 1.41 1.60 14.97
CA GLU A 179 0.97 0.34 15.60
C GLU A 179 -0.51 0.39 15.98
N SER A 180 -0.99 1.50 16.56
CA SER A 180 -2.41 1.67 16.91
C SER A 180 -3.31 1.70 15.69
N VAL A 181 -2.88 2.35 14.61
CA VAL A 181 -3.59 2.39 13.33
C VAL A 181 -3.68 0.99 12.71
N ILE A 182 -2.55 0.27 12.58
CA ILE A 182 -2.54 -1.08 12.03
C ILE A 182 -3.40 -2.02 12.89
N ARG A 183 -3.31 -1.95 14.20
CA ARG A 183 -4.12 -2.74 15.12
C ARG A 183 -5.61 -2.47 14.94
N ALA A 184 -6.02 -1.20 14.90
CA ALA A 184 -7.42 -0.82 14.70
C ALA A 184 -7.96 -1.33 13.34
N PHE A 185 -7.19 -1.20 12.26
CA PHE A 185 -7.55 -1.74 10.95
C PHE A 185 -7.72 -3.26 10.99
N MET A 186 -6.80 -3.97 11.66
CA MET A 186 -6.78 -5.43 11.70
C MET A 186 -7.95 -6.04 12.49
N TYR A 187 -8.34 -5.42 13.60
CA TYR A 187 -9.37 -5.95 14.49
C TYR A 187 -10.79 -5.43 14.18
N ALA A 188 -10.92 -4.51 13.24
CA ALA A 188 -12.22 -4.10 12.73
C ALA A 188 -12.69 -5.01 11.59
N GLU A 189 -13.96 -4.92 11.22
CA GLU A 189 -14.59 -5.65 10.13
C GLU A 189 -15.30 -4.71 9.17
N GLY A 190 -15.41 -5.13 7.92
CA GLY A 190 -16.09 -4.35 6.91
C GLY A 190 -15.52 -2.94 6.78
N ILE A 191 -16.36 -2.00 6.47
CA ILE A 191 -15.98 -0.57 6.32
C ILE A 191 -15.41 0.03 7.61
N GLN A 192 -15.68 -0.56 8.79
CA GLN A 192 -15.13 -0.10 10.07
C GLN A 192 -13.61 -0.23 10.15
N ARG A 193 -12.97 -0.99 9.24
CA ARG A 193 -11.51 -1.01 9.09
C ARG A 193 -10.95 0.37 8.78
N PHE A 194 -11.71 1.19 8.05
CA PHE A 194 -11.31 2.54 7.64
C PHE A 194 -11.64 3.63 8.67
N LYS A 195 -12.17 3.28 9.85
CA LYS A 195 -12.31 4.25 10.97
C LYS A 195 -10.97 4.85 11.43
N ILE A 196 -9.86 4.29 11.00
CA ILE A 196 -8.52 4.87 11.17
C ILE A 196 -8.35 6.19 10.41
N PHE A 197 -9.17 6.42 9.40
CA PHE A 197 -9.23 7.67 8.64
C PHE A 197 -10.30 8.60 9.21
N LYS A 198 -10.21 9.87 8.87
CA LYS A 198 -11.24 10.86 9.15
C LYS A 198 -12.54 10.54 8.42
N GLN A 199 -13.66 10.96 8.98
CA GLN A 199 -14.97 10.66 8.44
C GLN A 199 -15.14 11.14 6.98
N ASN A 200 -14.66 12.34 6.66
CA ASN A 200 -14.72 12.85 5.28
C ASN A 200 -13.96 11.99 4.26
N VAL A 201 -12.87 11.33 4.68
CA VAL A 201 -12.14 10.38 3.84
C VAL A 201 -12.95 9.09 3.65
N VAL A 202 -13.55 8.59 4.73
CA VAL A 202 -14.42 7.40 4.68
C VAL A 202 -15.65 7.67 3.79
N ASP A 203 -16.24 8.84 3.91
CA ASP A 203 -17.39 9.25 3.08
C ASP A 203 -17.03 9.32 1.59
N ALA A 204 -15.85 9.86 1.25
CA ALA A 204 -15.34 9.88 -0.12
C ALA A 204 -15.11 8.47 -0.67
N LEU A 205 -14.57 7.55 0.13
CA LEU A 205 -14.39 6.16 -0.27
C LEU A 205 -15.72 5.42 -0.52
N GLN A 206 -16.79 5.79 0.17
CA GLN A 206 -18.10 5.16 0.04
C GLN A 206 -18.97 5.77 -1.07
N ASN A 207 -18.69 7.02 -1.48
CA ASN A 207 -19.43 7.78 -2.49
C ASN A 207 -18.46 8.45 -3.47
N PRO A 208 -17.67 7.66 -4.25
CA PRO A 208 -16.63 8.15 -5.14
C PRO A 208 -17.16 8.93 -6.34
#